data_46188008fc831a1d597a4dd9fbdb73b1
#
_entry.id   46188008fc831a1d597a4dd9fbdb73b1
#
_cell.length_a   1.000
_cell.length_b   1.000
_cell.length_c   1.000
_cell.angle_alpha   90.00
_cell.angle_beta   90.00
_cell.angle_gamma   90.00
#
_symmetry.space_group_name_H-M   'P 1'
#
loop_
_entity.id
_entity.type
_entity.pdbx_description
1 polymer ?
#
loop_
_entity_poly.entity_id
_entity_poly.type
_entity_poly.pdbx_seq_one_letter_code
_entity_poly.pdbx_strand_id
1 'polypeptide(L)'
;MDRFDALQAFVRVVEAGSFTKAAQTLQISKTTVTQLVQQLEARLRVKLLNRTTRQVNVTEDGAAYYERAVRLLADLEDADTSLSTASAAPRGRLRVDVPSPFARLILAPALPEFHARYPDIQLHIGASDRMVDVIGDNVDCVLRGGELADSSLQARRVGALRLGVYAAPSYLQQAGTPLHPGDLEDPRHRIVGFLSTLSGKLRPLTLQRDEDTFHVRARYVVALDDGNAYLAAGVAGMGVVWLPHYMGEPHVARGELVPLFADWHLAPMPMYLVFPPNRHASAKLRAFMGWVDELMARHAPLAG
;
A
#
# COMPACT_ATOMS: atom_id res chain seq x y z
N MET A 1 -10.86 -2.01 -38.56
CA MET A 1 -11.25 -1.22 -37.38
C MET A 1 -10.46 -1.75 -36.19
N ASP A 2 -9.74 -0.89 -35.52
CA ASP A 2 -8.77 -1.27 -34.51
C ASP A 2 -9.47 -1.81 -33.24
N ARG A 3 -8.89 -2.84 -32.67
CA ARG A 3 -9.36 -3.45 -31.41
C ARG A 3 -9.28 -2.47 -30.25
N PHE A 4 -8.29 -1.59 -30.29
CA PHE A 4 -8.07 -0.57 -29.28
C PHE A 4 -9.14 0.51 -29.34
N ASP A 5 -9.58 0.95 -30.54
CA ASP A 5 -10.68 1.90 -30.67
C ASP A 5 -11.96 1.38 -30.04
N ALA A 6 -12.26 0.08 -30.24
CA ALA A 6 -13.44 -0.54 -29.63
C ALA A 6 -13.35 -0.63 -28.10
N LEU A 7 -12.14 -0.92 -27.57
CA LEU A 7 -11.87 -0.96 -26.15
C LEU A 7 -12.01 0.44 -25.54
N GLN A 8 -11.42 1.44 -26.18
CA GLN A 8 -11.47 2.83 -25.76
C GLN A 8 -12.90 3.39 -25.78
N ALA A 9 -13.66 3.07 -26.85
CA ALA A 9 -15.07 3.45 -26.95
C ALA A 9 -15.92 2.86 -25.81
N PHE A 10 -15.71 1.58 -25.50
CA PHE A 10 -16.40 0.92 -24.38
C PHE A 10 -16.09 1.58 -23.04
N VAL A 11 -14.81 1.78 -22.73
CA VAL A 11 -14.36 2.42 -21.48
C VAL A 11 -14.97 3.81 -21.34
N ARG A 12 -14.92 4.63 -22.39
CA ARG A 12 -15.50 5.99 -22.36
C ARG A 12 -17.03 6.01 -22.22
N VAL A 13 -17.73 5.02 -22.78
CA VAL A 13 -19.19 4.89 -22.58
C VAL A 13 -19.52 4.54 -21.14
N VAL A 14 -18.75 3.66 -20.50
CA VAL A 14 -18.94 3.32 -19.08
C VAL A 14 -18.71 4.53 -18.19
N GLU A 15 -17.58 5.22 -18.36
CA GLU A 15 -17.20 6.42 -17.57
C GLU A 15 -18.21 7.57 -17.72
N ALA A 16 -18.65 7.82 -18.94
CA ALA A 16 -19.59 8.91 -19.23
C ALA A 16 -21.05 8.58 -18.90
N GLY A 17 -21.37 7.28 -18.70
CA GLY A 17 -22.74 6.79 -18.56
C GLY A 17 -23.61 7.07 -19.80
N SER A 18 -22.99 7.43 -20.95
CA SER A 18 -23.71 7.92 -22.13
C SER A 18 -22.89 7.79 -23.41
N PHE A 19 -23.48 7.18 -24.45
CA PHE A 19 -22.88 7.11 -25.78
C PHE A 19 -22.64 8.48 -26.41
N THR A 20 -23.51 9.44 -26.13
CA THR A 20 -23.40 10.81 -26.69
C THR A 20 -22.22 11.56 -26.06
N LYS A 21 -22.08 11.49 -24.73
CA LYS A 21 -20.95 12.12 -24.04
C LYS A 21 -19.62 11.45 -24.40
N ALA A 22 -19.60 10.12 -24.51
CA ALA A 22 -18.42 9.38 -24.95
C ALA A 22 -17.98 9.79 -26.37
N ALA A 23 -18.94 9.93 -27.28
CA ALA A 23 -18.68 10.38 -28.64
C ALA A 23 -18.06 11.79 -28.70
N GLN A 24 -18.55 12.71 -27.88
CA GLN A 24 -17.99 14.05 -27.74
C GLN A 24 -16.54 14.01 -27.21
N THR A 25 -16.29 13.21 -26.17
CA THR A 25 -14.94 13.06 -25.60
C THR A 25 -13.94 12.44 -26.58
N LEU A 26 -14.40 11.48 -27.38
CA LEU A 26 -13.55 10.81 -28.40
C LEU A 26 -13.48 11.57 -29.72
N GLN A 27 -14.23 12.66 -29.88
CA GLN A 27 -14.32 13.45 -31.12
C GLN A 27 -14.74 12.60 -32.36
N ILE A 28 -15.61 11.62 -32.16
CA ILE A 28 -16.16 10.76 -33.21
C ILE A 28 -17.68 10.75 -33.15
N SER A 29 -18.34 10.21 -34.18
CA SER A 29 -19.81 10.17 -34.23
C SER A 29 -20.37 9.18 -33.19
N LYS A 30 -21.56 9.47 -32.63
CA LYS A 30 -22.30 8.54 -31.76
C LYS A 30 -22.53 7.18 -32.44
N THR A 31 -22.75 7.19 -33.74
CA THR A 31 -22.94 5.97 -34.54
C THR A 31 -21.69 5.13 -34.53
N THR A 32 -20.50 5.74 -34.68
CA THR A 32 -19.21 5.08 -34.64
C THR A 32 -18.95 4.45 -33.26
N VAL A 33 -19.18 5.20 -32.18
CA VAL A 33 -19.04 4.67 -30.80
C VAL A 33 -19.97 3.47 -30.59
N THR A 34 -21.21 3.56 -31.09
CA THR A 34 -22.19 2.48 -30.98
C THR A 34 -21.74 1.23 -31.73
N GLN A 35 -21.22 1.39 -32.95
CA GLN A 35 -20.71 0.29 -33.75
C GLN A 35 -19.48 -0.37 -33.12
N LEU A 36 -18.55 0.42 -32.58
CA LEU A 36 -17.35 -0.07 -31.89
C LEU A 36 -17.71 -0.96 -30.71
N VAL A 37 -18.63 -0.49 -29.85
CA VAL A 37 -19.08 -1.27 -28.68
C VAL A 37 -19.84 -2.53 -29.12
N GLN A 38 -20.69 -2.45 -30.14
CA GLN A 38 -21.41 -3.63 -30.66
C GLN A 38 -20.44 -4.68 -31.23
N GLN A 39 -19.42 -4.27 -31.96
CA GLN A 39 -18.40 -5.18 -32.48
C GLN A 39 -17.59 -5.84 -31.36
N LEU A 40 -17.30 -5.10 -30.31
CA LEU A 40 -16.62 -5.65 -29.12
C LEU A 40 -17.49 -6.73 -28.46
N GLU A 41 -18.77 -6.44 -28.20
CA GLU A 41 -19.72 -7.39 -27.63
C GLU A 41 -19.91 -8.63 -28.54
N ALA A 42 -20.04 -8.42 -29.84
CA ALA A 42 -20.19 -9.52 -30.81
C ALA A 42 -18.97 -10.45 -30.83
N ARG A 43 -17.77 -9.88 -30.76
CA ARG A 43 -16.51 -10.66 -30.72
C ARG A 43 -16.37 -11.43 -29.41
N LEU A 44 -16.70 -10.81 -28.28
CA LEU A 44 -16.65 -11.45 -26.98
C LEU A 44 -17.81 -12.42 -26.76
N ARG A 45 -18.84 -12.36 -27.60
CA ARG A 45 -20.09 -13.12 -27.49
C ARG A 45 -20.82 -12.89 -26.17
N VAL A 46 -20.63 -11.70 -25.57
CA VAL A 46 -21.18 -11.32 -24.28
C VAL A 46 -21.70 -9.89 -24.36
N LYS A 47 -22.81 -9.60 -23.68
CA LYS A 47 -23.33 -8.24 -23.51
C LYS A 47 -22.57 -7.57 -22.36
N LEU A 48 -21.90 -6.46 -22.67
CA LEU A 48 -21.17 -5.66 -21.70
C LEU A 48 -22.01 -4.52 -21.16
N LEU A 49 -22.97 -4.03 -21.97
CA LEU A 49 -23.84 -2.90 -21.62
C LEU A 49 -25.30 -3.27 -21.84
N ASN A 50 -26.13 -3.01 -20.84
CA ASN A 50 -27.58 -2.98 -20.94
C ASN A 50 -28.03 -1.59 -21.38
N ARG A 51 -28.72 -1.52 -22.55
CA ARG A 51 -29.22 -0.28 -23.13
C ARG A 51 -30.66 -0.09 -22.74
N THR A 52 -30.96 0.93 -21.96
CA THR A 52 -32.28 1.49 -21.86
C THR A 52 -32.28 2.84 -22.58
N THR A 53 -33.48 3.33 -22.99
CA THR A 53 -33.62 4.61 -23.71
C THR A 53 -33.12 5.81 -22.90
N ARG A 54 -32.90 5.66 -21.59
CA ARG A 54 -32.53 6.75 -20.68
C ARG A 54 -31.17 6.58 -19.96
N GLN A 55 -30.65 5.33 -19.83
CA GLN A 55 -29.40 5.07 -19.09
C GLN A 55 -28.64 3.93 -19.72
N VAL A 56 -27.31 4.01 -19.59
CA VAL A 56 -26.38 2.92 -19.90
C VAL A 56 -26.01 2.26 -18.57
N ASN A 57 -26.42 1.02 -18.41
CA ASN A 57 -26.03 0.19 -17.26
C ASN A 57 -25.00 -0.84 -17.69
N VAL A 58 -23.96 -1.01 -16.88
CA VAL A 58 -22.92 -2.00 -17.12
C VAL A 58 -23.42 -3.36 -16.61
N THR A 59 -23.22 -4.43 -17.39
CA THR A 59 -23.47 -5.80 -16.92
C THR A 59 -22.37 -6.26 -15.96
N GLU A 60 -22.56 -7.37 -15.26
CA GLU A 60 -21.52 -7.97 -14.43
C GLU A 60 -20.26 -8.29 -15.25
N ASP A 61 -20.42 -8.95 -16.40
CA ASP A 61 -19.33 -9.19 -17.34
C ASP A 61 -18.71 -7.90 -17.87
N GLY A 62 -19.55 -6.86 -18.10
CA GLY A 62 -19.10 -5.54 -18.50
C GLY A 62 -18.24 -4.87 -17.45
N ALA A 63 -18.60 -4.97 -16.17
CA ALA A 63 -17.82 -4.41 -15.07
C ALA A 63 -16.44 -5.12 -14.94
N ALA A 64 -16.43 -6.44 -14.97
CA ALA A 64 -15.19 -7.23 -14.94
C ALA A 64 -14.29 -6.92 -16.16
N TYR A 65 -14.91 -6.77 -17.35
CA TYR A 65 -14.19 -6.43 -18.56
C TYR A 65 -13.68 -4.99 -18.57
N TYR A 66 -14.47 -4.04 -18.03
CA TYR A 66 -14.09 -2.63 -17.91
C TYR A 66 -12.80 -2.46 -17.12
N GLU A 67 -12.70 -3.12 -15.98
CA GLU A 67 -11.49 -3.05 -15.17
C GLU A 67 -10.23 -3.53 -15.93
N ARG A 68 -10.36 -4.60 -16.73
CA ARG A 68 -9.27 -5.11 -17.57
C ARG A 68 -8.97 -4.17 -18.75
N ALA A 69 -10.01 -3.62 -19.37
CA ALA A 69 -9.90 -2.72 -20.51
C ALA A 69 -9.15 -1.43 -20.16
N VAL A 70 -9.49 -0.82 -19.02
CA VAL A 70 -8.79 0.38 -18.49
C VAL A 70 -7.32 0.11 -18.29
N ARG A 71 -6.95 -1.10 -17.83
CA ARG A 71 -5.56 -1.51 -17.64
C ARG A 71 -4.80 -1.56 -18.95
N LEU A 72 -5.36 -2.28 -19.93
CA LEU A 72 -4.74 -2.45 -21.25
C LEU A 72 -4.51 -1.12 -21.96
N LEU A 73 -5.47 -0.20 -21.84
CA LEU A 73 -5.33 1.15 -22.42
C LEU A 73 -4.25 1.96 -21.71
N ALA A 74 -4.17 1.87 -20.39
CA ALA A 74 -3.11 2.51 -19.61
C ALA A 74 -1.72 1.93 -19.94
N ASP A 75 -1.61 0.60 -20.07
CA ASP A 75 -0.35 -0.06 -20.45
C ASP A 75 0.10 0.33 -21.86
N LEU A 76 -0.84 0.52 -22.80
CA LEU A 76 -0.53 1.01 -24.14
C LEU A 76 -0.04 2.46 -24.11
N GLU A 77 -0.74 3.33 -23.38
CA GLU A 77 -0.33 4.74 -23.21
C GLU A 77 1.05 4.85 -22.54
N ASP A 78 1.33 3.99 -21.57
CA ASP A 78 2.66 3.90 -20.94
C ASP A 78 3.74 3.42 -21.92
N ALA A 79 3.43 2.46 -22.79
CA ALA A 79 4.35 1.98 -23.81
C ALA A 79 4.68 3.09 -24.81
N ASP A 80 3.69 3.81 -25.31
CA ASP A 80 3.86 4.93 -26.24
C ASP A 80 4.65 6.07 -25.59
N THR A 81 4.37 6.37 -24.32
CA THR A 81 5.05 7.43 -23.55
C THR A 81 6.49 7.03 -23.23
N SER A 82 6.80 5.75 -23.05
CA SER A 82 8.15 5.26 -22.76
C SER A 82 9.13 5.45 -23.93
N LEU A 83 8.61 5.47 -25.16
CA LEU A 83 9.38 5.66 -26.38
C LEU A 83 9.51 7.14 -26.78
N SER A 84 8.58 7.98 -26.34
CA SER A 84 8.66 9.41 -26.55
C SER A 84 9.57 10.04 -25.50
N THR A 85 10.85 10.18 -25.86
CA THR A 85 11.94 10.96 -25.22
C THR A 85 11.78 11.35 -23.74
N ALA A 86 12.85 11.23 -22.98
CA ALA A 86 13.14 11.59 -21.59
C ALA A 86 12.59 12.94 -21.03
N SER A 87 11.66 13.61 -21.72
CA SER A 87 11.16 14.96 -21.44
C SER A 87 9.64 15.04 -21.18
N ALA A 88 8.86 13.96 -21.32
CA ALA A 88 7.44 14.04 -21.01
C ALA A 88 7.24 13.99 -19.49
N ALA A 89 6.55 14.98 -18.92
CA ALA A 89 6.16 14.99 -17.51
C ALA A 89 5.38 13.70 -17.18
N PRO A 90 5.66 13.04 -16.03
CA PRO A 90 4.98 11.81 -15.64
C PRO A 90 3.49 12.09 -15.40
N ARG A 91 2.61 11.29 -16.02
CA ARG A 91 1.17 11.49 -15.98
C ARG A 91 0.39 10.18 -15.96
N GLY A 92 -0.88 10.25 -15.63
CA GLY A 92 -1.82 9.12 -15.64
C GLY A 92 -2.00 8.50 -14.26
N ARG A 93 -2.77 7.40 -14.19
CA ARG A 93 -3.11 6.72 -12.94
C ARG A 93 -2.00 5.79 -12.48
N LEU A 94 -1.64 5.88 -11.21
CA LEU A 94 -0.69 5.00 -10.53
C LEU A 94 -1.38 4.36 -9.31
N ARG A 95 -1.42 3.02 -9.28
CA ARG A 95 -1.97 2.25 -8.16
C ARG A 95 -0.84 1.73 -7.28
N VAL A 96 -0.86 2.12 -6.02
CA VAL A 96 0.14 1.71 -5.02
C VAL A 96 -0.55 1.14 -3.80
N ASP A 97 0.10 0.21 -3.13
CA ASP A 97 -0.37 -0.28 -1.83
C ASP A 97 0.74 -0.12 -0.79
N VAL A 98 0.38 0.35 0.41
CA VAL A 98 1.34 0.69 1.47
C VAL A 98 0.81 0.23 2.83
N PRO A 99 1.68 0.01 3.84
CA PRO A 99 1.23 -0.33 5.18
C PRO A 99 0.33 0.76 5.76
N SER A 100 -0.76 0.35 6.40
CA SER A 100 -1.79 1.26 6.93
C SER A 100 -1.23 2.37 7.85
N PRO A 101 -0.34 2.09 8.82
CA PRO A 101 0.26 3.16 9.63
C PRO A 101 1.17 4.10 8.83
N PHE A 102 1.91 3.56 7.85
CA PHE A 102 2.78 4.37 6.99
C PHE A 102 1.95 5.30 6.11
N ALA A 103 0.86 4.79 5.53
CA ALA A 103 -0.08 5.59 4.77
C ALA A 103 -0.59 6.78 5.59
N ARG A 104 -1.03 6.53 6.82
CA ARG A 104 -1.64 7.52 7.69
C ARG A 104 -0.65 8.56 8.20
N LEU A 105 0.52 8.12 8.69
CA LEU A 105 1.41 8.97 9.49
C LEU A 105 2.53 9.61 8.67
N ILE A 106 2.89 9.04 7.53
CA ILE A 106 4.02 9.50 6.72
C ILE A 106 3.57 9.89 5.31
N LEU A 107 2.91 8.98 4.59
CA LEU A 107 2.61 9.19 3.18
C LEU A 107 1.55 10.29 2.98
N ALA A 108 0.40 10.18 3.64
CA ALA A 108 -0.71 11.11 3.46
C ALA A 108 -0.36 12.56 3.81
N PRO A 109 0.37 12.86 4.90
CA PRO A 109 0.85 14.21 5.17
C PRO A 109 1.79 14.78 4.10
N ALA A 110 2.51 13.93 3.37
CA ALA A 110 3.45 14.32 2.33
C ALA A 110 2.83 14.38 0.90
N LEU A 111 1.59 13.91 0.70
CA LEU A 111 0.91 13.93 -0.61
C LEU A 111 0.82 15.33 -1.24
N PRO A 112 0.61 16.44 -0.50
CA PRO A 112 0.62 17.77 -1.11
C PRO A 112 1.93 18.09 -1.84
N GLU A 113 3.08 17.69 -1.28
CA GLU A 113 4.40 17.84 -1.90
C GLU A 113 4.50 17.03 -3.20
N PHE A 114 4.05 15.77 -3.17
CA PHE A 114 4.04 14.92 -4.35
C PHE A 114 3.16 15.49 -5.46
N HIS A 115 1.95 15.92 -5.12
CA HIS A 115 1.01 16.46 -6.10
C HIS A 115 1.47 17.80 -6.69
N ALA A 116 2.14 18.65 -5.90
CA ALA A 116 2.75 19.88 -6.41
C ALA A 116 3.87 19.59 -7.42
N ARG A 117 4.65 18.52 -7.23
CA ARG A 117 5.73 18.10 -8.14
C ARG A 117 5.22 17.35 -9.37
N TYR A 118 4.14 16.57 -9.22
CA TYR A 118 3.59 15.70 -10.27
C TYR A 118 2.06 15.87 -10.38
N PRO A 119 1.57 17.03 -10.85
CA PRO A 119 0.13 17.35 -10.84
C PRO A 119 -0.72 16.44 -11.73
N ASP A 120 -0.10 15.85 -12.76
CA ASP A 120 -0.79 14.98 -13.73
C ASP A 120 -0.81 13.49 -13.34
N ILE A 121 -0.23 13.13 -12.17
CA ILE A 121 -0.33 11.76 -11.64
C ILE A 121 -1.54 11.65 -10.71
N GLN A 122 -2.43 10.72 -11.02
CA GLN A 122 -3.54 10.33 -10.17
C GLN A 122 -3.12 9.11 -9.32
N LEU A 123 -2.91 9.32 -8.02
CA LEU A 123 -2.57 8.24 -7.10
C LEU A 123 -3.83 7.52 -6.59
N HIS A 124 -3.85 6.19 -6.76
CA HIS A 124 -4.81 5.30 -6.12
C HIS A 124 -4.05 4.50 -5.05
N ILE A 125 -4.27 4.84 -3.80
CA ILE A 125 -3.50 4.28 -2.68
C ILE A 125 -4.37 3.28 -1.93
N GLY A 126 -3.99 2.01 -1.94
CA GLY A 126 -4.43 1.01 -0.98
C GLY A 126 -3.64 1.16 0.31
N ALA A 127 -4.31 1.14 1.45
CA ALA A 127 -3.68 1.22 2.76
C ALA A 127 -4.06 -0.02 3.57
N SER A 128 -3.19 -1.02 3.58
CA SER A 128 -3.45 -2.30 4.24
C SER A 128 -2.14 -2.95 4.70
N ASP A 129 -2.18 -3.59 5.86
CA ASP A 129 -1.07 -4.43 6.32
C ASP A 129 -1.15 -5.86 5.77
N ARG A 130 -2.23 -6.22 5.06
CA ARG A 130 -2.41 -7.53 4.44
C ARG A 130 -1.59 -7.68 3.17
N MET A 131 -1.27 -8.93 2.82
CA MET A 131 -0.63 -9.25 1.55
C MET A 131 -1.59 -8.94 0.40
N VAL A 132 -1.09 -8.19 -0.59
CA VAL A 132 -1.79 -7.85 -1.83
C VAL A 132 -1.22 -8.69 -2.95
N ASP A 133 -2.08 -9.27 -3.78
CA ASP A 133 -1.66 -9.89 -5.03
C ASP A 133 -1.34 -8.79 -6.06
N VAL A 134 -0.07 -8.41 -6.13
CA VAL A 134 0.40 -7.30 -6.98
C VAL A 134 -0.05 -7.48 -8.44
N ILE A 135 -0.07 -8.71 -8.93
CA ILE A 135 -0.44 -9.03 -10.32
C ILE A 135 -1.97 -9.12 -10.44
N GLY A 136 -2.63 -9.90 -9.57
CA GLY A 136 -4.07 -10.13 -9.60
C GLY A 136 -4.87 -8.86 -9.32
N ASP A 137 -4.45 -8.07 -8.34
CA ASP A 137 -5.09 -6.80 -7.95
C ASP A 137 -4.65 -5.61 -8.82
N ASN A 138 -3.73 -5.84 -9.76
CA ASN A 138 -3.19 -4.82 -10.68
C ASN A 138 -2.63 -3.60 -9.96
N VAL A 139 -1.80 -3.82 -8.97
CA VAL A 139 -1.06 -2.78 -8.26
C VAL A 139 0.27 -2.54 -8.99
N ASP A 140 0.62 -1.28 -9.24
CA ASP A 140 1.85 -0.94 -9.96
C ASP A 140 3.08 -1.14 -9.07
N CYS A 141 2.93 -0.86 -7.77
CA CYS A 141 3.99 -1.06 -6.80
C CYS A 141 3.41 -1.14 -5.39
N VAL A 142 4.12 -1.85 -4.53
CA VAL A 142 3.76 -2.05 -3.13
C VAL A 142 4.93 -1.64 -2.25
N LEU A 143 4.69 -0.83 -1.22
CA LEU A 143 5.65 -0.60 -0.13
C LEU A 143 5.39 -1.65 0.96
N ARG A 144 6.42 -2.37 1.38
CA ARG A 144 6.29 -3.40 2.44
C ARG A 144 7.46 -3.37 3.40
N GLY A 145 7.15 -3.63 4.67
CA GLY A 145 8.14 -3.76 5.75
C GLY A 145 8.35 -5.20 6.18
N GLY A 146 9.57 -5.52 6.58
CA GLY A 146 9.95 -6.83 7.08
C GLY A 146 10.44 -7.79 5.99
N GLU A 147 10.38 -9.08 6.28
CA GLU A 147 10.80 -10.11 5.34
C GLU A 147 9.83 -10.23 4.17
N LEU A 148 10.35 -10.42 2.98
CA LEU A 148 9.57 -10.67 1.78
C LEU A 148 9.46 -12.18 1.55
N ALA A 149 8.30 -12.61 1.04
CA ALA A 149 8.17 -13.97 0.53
C ALA A 149 8.96 -14.12 -0.78
N ASP A 150 9.44 -15.33 -1.03
CA ASP A 150 9.96 -15.69 -2.35
C ASP A 150 8.88 -15.46 -3.40
N SER A 151 9.17 -14.61 -4.37
CA SER A 151 8.23 -14.27 -5.43
C SER A 151 8.98 -13.93 -6.72
N SER A 152 8.25 -13.96 -7.84
CA SER A 152 8.75 -13.49 -9.13
C SER A 152 8.82 -11.97 -9.25
N LEU A 153 8.49 -11.23 -8.19
CA LEU A 153 8.48 -9.77 -8.15
C LEU A 153 9.88 -9.22 -7.92
N GLN A 154 10.15 -8.04 -8.43
CA GLN A 154 11.35 -7.28 -8.08
C GLN A 154 11.13 -6.55 -6.77
N ALA A 155 12.14 -6.60 -5.90
CA ALA A 155 12.15 -5.88 -4.64
C ALA A 155 13.36 -4.95 -4.58
N ARG A 156 13.10 -3.69 -4.27
CA ARG A 156 14.15 -2.68 -4.04
C ARG A 156 14.06 -2.19 -2.61
N ARG A 157 15.13 -2.35 -1.84
CA ARG A 157 15.21 -1.80 -0.48
C ARG A 157 15.27 -0.28 -0.54
N VAL A 158 14.40 0.40 0.23
CA VAL A 158 14.28 1.86 0.28
C VAL A 158 14.60 2.46 1.65
N GLY A 159 14.75 1.62 2.67
CA GLY A 159 15.08 2.08 4.02
C GLY A 159 15.00 0.96 5.05
N ALA A 160 15.09 1.34 6.32
CA ALA A 160 14.83 0.46 7.45
C ALA A 160 14.23 1.26 8.62
N LEU A 161 13.11 0.81 9.16
CA LEU A 161 12.45 1.44 10.29
C LEU A 161 13.08 0.98 11.60
N ARG A 162 13.49 1.93 12.42
CA ARG A 162 13.91 1.65 13.80
C ARG A 162 12.68 1.33 14.64
N LEU A 163 12.78 0.32 15.48
CA LEU A 163 11.71 -0.15 16.35
C LEU A 163 12.02 0.18 17.81
N GLY A 164 11.00 0.43 18.60
CA GLY A 164 11.10 0.58 20.06
C GLY A 164 10.02 -0.27 20.75
N VAL A 165 10.23 -0.53 22.03
CA VAL A 165 9.30 -1.23 22.91
C VAL A 165 8.59 -0.21 23.77
N TYR A 166 7.28 -0.31 23.92
CA TYR A 166 6.46 0.66 24.60
C TYR A 166 5.36 0.02 25.43
N ALA A 167 4.89 0.72 26.47
CA ALA A 167 3.68 0.38 27.19
C ALA A 167 2.96 1.65 27.66
N ALA A 168 1.64 1.57 27.84
CA ALA A 168 0.88 2.67 28.40
C ALA A 168 1.16 2.83 29.91
N PRO A 169 1.18 4.08 30.47
CA PRO A 169 1.30 4.31 31.91
C PRO A 169 0.26 3.54 32.73
N SER A 170 -0.97 3.46 32.26
CA SER A 170 -2.06 2.74 32.92
C SER A 170 -1.77 1.23 33.06
N TYR A 171 -1.12 0.63 32.07
CA TYR A 171 -0.66 -0.75 32.14
C TYR A 171 0.47 -0.92 33.16
N LEU A 172 1.48 -0.01 33.14
CA LEU A 172 2.62 -0.06 34.03
C LEU A 172 2.21 0.14 35.50
N GLN A 173 1.20 0.97 35.78
CA GLN A 173 0.65 1.13 37.13
C GLN A 173 0.07 -0.17 37.69
N GLN A 174 -0.48 -1.03 36.85
CA GLN A 174 -1.08 -2.31 37.26
C GLN A 174 -0.08 -3.46 37.33
N ALA A 175 0.77 -3.58 36.31
CA ALA A 175 1.66 -4.70 36.14
C ALA A 175 3.08 -4.48 36.71
N GLY A 176 3.42 -3.24 37.02
CA GLY A 176 4.79 -2.81 37.32
C GLY A 176 5.57 -2.46 36.06
N THR A 177 6.71 -1.79 36.23
CA THR A 177 7.60 -1.43 35.11
C THR A 177 8.66 -2.52 34.97
N PRO A 178 8.69 -3.26 33.85
CA PRO A 178 9.74 -4.24 33.61
C PRO A 178 11.07 -3.52 33.30
N LEU A 179 12.14 -3.91 33.97
CA LEU A 179 13.47 -3.31 33.83
C LEU A 179 14.36 -4.11 32.88
N HIS A 180 14.09 -5.40 32.75
CA HIS A 180 14.81 -6.31 31.86
C HIS A 180 13.80 -7.04 30.94
N PRO A 181 14.14 -7.35 29.66
CA PRO A 181 13.25 -8.08 28.77
C PRO A 181 12.70 -9.40 29.36
N GLY A 182 13.50 -10.08 30.20
CA GLY A 182 13.08 -11.30 30.91
C GLY A 182 11.94 -11.09 31.90
N ASP A 183 11.76 -9.87 32.42
CA ASP A 183 10.65 -9.59 33.34
C ASP A 183 9.29 -9.76 32.66
N LEU A 184 9.24 -9.66 31.32
CA LEU A 184 8.02 -9.89 30.53
C LEU A 184 7.53 -11.34 30.57
N GLU A 185 8.36 -12.29 31.03
CA GLU A 185 7.97 -13.69 31.21
C GLU A 185 7.22 -13.91 32.54
N ASP A 186 7.26 -12.95 33.47
CA ASP A 186 6.43 -12.97 34.69
C ASP A 186 4.94 -12.93 34.30
N PRO A 187 4.09 -13.77 34.92
CA PRO A 187 2.64 -13.82 34.65
C PRO A 187 1.89 -12.49 34.82
N ARG A 188 2.44 -11.52 35.56
CA ARG A 188 1.87 -10.17 35.69
C ARG A 188 1.97 -9.39 34.39
N HIS A 189 2.97 -9.68 33.56
CA HIS A 189 3.18 -9.03 32.29
C HIS A 189 2.50 -9.75 31.13
N ARG A 190 2.14 -8.99 30.12
CA ARG A 190 1.59 -9.49 28.87
C ARG A 190 2.00 -8.57 27.73
N ILE A 191 2.08 -9.13 26.56
CA ILE A 191 2.29 -8.39 25.31
C ILE A 191 0.98 -8.32 24.52
N VAL A 192 0.86 -7.34 23.67
CA VAL A 192 -0.09 -7.39 22.55
C VAL A 192 0.63 -8.12 21.41
N GLY A 193 0.04 -9.19 20.89
CA GLY A 193 0.59 -9.95 19.79
C GLY A 193 0.42 -9.21 18.47
N PHE A 194 1.42 -9.26 17.60
CA PHE A 194 1.28 -8.84 16.20
C PHE A 194 1.36 -10.06 15.30
N LEU A 195 0.31 -10.28 14.50
CA LEU A 195 0.26 -11.39 13.55
C LEU A 195 0.97 -10.99 12.25
N SER A 196 1.94 -11.80 11.86
CA SER A 196 2.54 -11.65 10.54
C SER A 196 1.51 -11.97 9.46
N THR A 197 1.25 -11.03 8.58
CA THR A 197 0.33 -11.21 7.45
C THR A 197 0.85 -12.20 6.42
N LEU A 198 2.15 -12.50 6.43
CA LEU A 198 2.79 -13.48 5.58
C LEU A 198 2.57 -14.92 6.09
N SER A 199 2.76 -15.15 7.40
CA SER A 199 2.77 -16.50 7.97
C SER A 199 1.57 -16.80 8.87
N GLY A 200 0.75 -15.80 9.22
CA GLY A 200 -0.33 -15.91 10.21
C GLY A 200 0.16 -16.16 11.64
N LYS A 201 1.49 -16.19 11.87
CA LYS A 201 2.09 -16.44 13.18
C LYS A 201 2.38 -15.13 13.89
N LEU A 202 2.47 -15.20 15.22
CA LEU A 202 2.94 -14.09 16.01
C LEU A 202 4.38 -13.72 15.63
N ARG A 203 4.64 -12.41 15.48
CA ARG A 203 6.00 -11.91 15.36
C ARG A 203 6.70 -12.07 16.70
N PRO A 204 7.90 -12.67 16.73
CA PRO A 204 8.67 -12.80 17.97
C PRO A 204 9.18 -11.42 18.43
N LEU A 205 9.25 -11.22 19.74
CA LEU A 205 9.94 -10.09 20.35
C LEU A 205 11.35 -10.57 20.70
N THR A 206 12.32 -10.11 19.93
CA THR A 206 13.74 -10.40 20.13
C THR A 206 14.50 -9.11 20.33
N LEU A 207 15.19 -8.99 21.44
CA LEU A 207 15.95 -7.82 21.85
C LEU A 207 17.44 -8.16 21.90
N GLN A 208 18.28 -7.20 21.56
CA GLN A 208 19.73 -7.33 21.55
C GLN A 208 20.37 -6.23 22.38
N ARG A 209 21.40 -6.56 23.13
CA ARG A 209 22.26 -5.63 23.84
C ARG A 209 23.70 -6.16 23.79
N ASP A 210 24.59 -5.41 23.15
CA ASP A 210 25.94 -5.84 22.84
C ASP A 210 25.99 -7.22 22.14
N GLU A 211 26.55 -8.24 22.76
CA GLU A 211 26.57 -9.62 22.24
C GLU A 211 25.35 -10.45 22.73
N ASP A 212 24.57 -9.93 23.68
CA ASP A 212 23.44 -10.64 24.25
C ASP A 212 22.21 -10.55 23.35
N THR A 213 21.56 -11.69 23.13
CA THR A 213 20.25 -11.77 22.43
C THR A 213 19.23 -12.41 23.36
N PHE A 214 18.09 -11.73 23.55
CA PHE A 214 17.01 -12.21 24.39
C PHE A 214 15.72 -12.42 23.59
N HIS A 215 15.20 -13.64 23.61
CA HIS A 215 13.94 -14.02 22.97
C HIS A 215 12.83 -14.06 24.02
N VAL A 216 11.95 -13.07 23.99
CA VAL A 216 10.87 -12.93 25.00
C VAL A 216 9.77 -13.97 24.75
N ARG A 217 9.44 -14.73 25.80
CA ARG A 217 8.35 -15.72 25.83
C ARG A 217 7.19 -15.23 26.70
N ALA A 218 6.60 -14.10 26.32
CA ALA A 218 5.55 -13.47 27.09
C ALA A 218 4.14 -13.99 26.70
N ARG A 219 3.21 -13.89 27.65
CA ARG A 219 1.79 -14.17 27.40
C ARG A 219 1.17 -13.05 26.56
N TYR A 220 0.22 -13.40 25.73
CA TYR A 220 -0.63 -12.42 25.04
C TYR A 220 -2.10 -12.77 25.25
N VAL A 221 -2.98 -11.77 25.21
CA VAL A 221 -4.44 -11.90 25.35
C VAL A 221 -5.18 -11.46 24.09
N VAL A 222 -4.51 -10.68 23.24
CA VAL A 222 -5.01 -10.24 21.95
C VAL A 222 -3.85 -10.22 20.95
N ALA A 223 -4.13 -10.58 19.73
CA ALA A 223 -3.21 -10.48 18.60
C ALA A 223 -3.92 -9.82 17.41
N LEU A 224 -3.22 -8.91 16.73
CA LEU A 224 -3.75 -8.04 15.68
C LEU A 224 -2.85 -8.12 14.45
N ASP A 225 -3.43 -7.95 13.26
CA ASP A 225 -2.74 -7.95 11.96
C ASP A 225 -2.74 -6.57 11.27
N ASP A 226 -3.25 -5.53 11.97
CA ASP A 226 -3.24 -4.13 11.52
C ASP A 226 -2.42 -3.28 12.49
N GLY A 227 -1.47 -2.52 11.98
CA GLY A 227 -0.54 -1.74 12.80
C GLY A 227 -1.19 -0.57 13.54
N ASN A 228 -2.26 0.04 13.00
CA ASN A 228 -3.00 1.10 13.71
C ASN A 228 -3.80 0.52 14.89
N ALA A 229 -4.48 -0.63 14.67
CA ALA A 229 -5.19 -1.32 15.74
C ALA A 229 -4.23 -1.83 16.83
N TYR A 230 -3.03 -2.31 16.42
CA TYR A 230 -1.98 -2.75 17.33
C TYR A 230 -1.46 -1.61 18.22
N LEU A 231 -1.18 -0.43 17.63
CA LEU A 231 -0.82 0.76 18.37
C LEU A 231 -1.95 1.18 19.33
N ALA A 232 -3.20 1.21 18.86
CA ALA A 232 -4.34 1.60 19.69
C ALA A 232 -4.52 0.66 20.89
N ALA A 233 -4.32 -0.65 20.73
CA ALA A 233 -4.35 -1.62 21.83
C ALA A 233 -3.23 -1.34 22.85
N GLY A 234 -2.02 -0.99 22.41
CA GLY A 234 -0.92 -0.58 23.25
C GLY A 234 -1.26 0.67 24.08
N VAL A 235 -1.76 1.72 23.45
CA VAL A 235 -2.19 2.98 24.09
C VAL A 235 -3.34 2.74 25.09
N ALA A 236 -4.25 1.83 24.77
CA ALA A 236 -5.34 1.42 25.67
C ALA A 236 -4.88 0.60 26.87
N GLY A 237 -3.58 0.30 27.01
CA GLY A 237 -3.02 -0.44 28.16
C GLY A 237 -3.26 -1.94 28.12
N MET A 238 -3.45 -2.53 26.92
CA MET A 238 -3.64 -3.98 26.78
C MET A 238 -2.37 -4.79 27.07
N GLY A 239 -1.18 -4.19 27.01
CA GLY A 239 0.09 -4.82 27.26
C GLY A 239 1.26 -4.08 26.60
N VAL A 240 2.41 -4.73 26.59
CA VAL A 240 3.61 -4.20 25.94
C VAL A 240 3.51 -4.41 24.42
N VAL A 241 3.90 -3.39 23.66
CA VAL A 241 3.95 -3.38 22.18
C VAL A 241 5.35 -3.00 21.70
N TRP A 242 5.72 -3.43 20.48
CA TRP A 242 6.93 -2.94 19.81
C TRP A 242 6.56 -2.41 18.42
N LEU A 243 6.93 -1.17 18.19
CA LEU A 243 6.45 -0.36 17.08
C LEU A 243 7.61 0.37 16.39
N PRO A 244 7.49 0.68 15.10
CA PRO A 244 8.34 1.71 14.51
C PRO A 244 8.30 3.01 15.31
N HIS A 245 9.45 3.67 15.44
CA HIS A 245 9.57 4.93 16.21
C HIS A 245 8.59 5.99 15.74
N TYR A 246 8.38 6.13 14.42
CA TYR A 246 7.42 7.11 13.88
C TYR A 246 5.98 6.90 14.38
N MET A 247 5.63 5.68 14.83
CA MET A 247 4.33 5.38 15.43
C MET A 247 4.33 5.64 16.95
N GLY A 248 5.37 5.23 17.65
CA GLY A 248 5.44 5.30 19.11
C GLY A 248 5.78 6.68 19.67
N GLU A 249 6.77 7.35 19.09
CA GLU A 249 7.30 8.63 19.60
C GLU A 249 6.24 9.75 19.74
N PRO A 250 5.29 9.94 18.82
CA PRO A 250 4.23 10.92 19.01
C PRO A 250 3.36 10.64 20.24
N HIS A 251 3.16 9.37 20.59
CA HIS A 251 2.42 8.95 21.80
C HIS A 251 3.26 9.10 23.06
N VAL A 252 4.58 8.88 22.97
CA VAL A 252 5.51 9.18 24.08
C VAL A 252 5.52 10.68 24.39
N ALA A 253 5.59 11.53 23.37
CA ALA A 253 5.55 12.98 23.55
C ALA A 253 4.26 13.48 24.21
N ARG A 254 3.15 12.77 24.08
CA ARG A 254 1.86 13.06 24.74
C ARG A 254 1.69 12.36 26.10
N GLY A 255 2.66 11.56 26.53
CA GLY A 255 2.57 10.79 27.77
C GLY A 255 1.60 9.59 27.70
N GLU A 256 1.18 9.18 26.52
CA GLU A 256 0.28 8.05 26.30
C GLU A 256 1.03 6.70 26.26
N LEU A 257 2.31 6.74 25.95
CA LEU A 257 3.22 5.58 25.98
C LEU A 257 4.52 5.96 26.71
N VAL A 258 5.15 4.94 27.30
CA VAL A 258 6.47 5.01 27.93
C VAL A 258 7.38 4.05 27.19
N PRO A 259 8.57 4.49 26.73
CA PRO A 259 9.57 3.59 26.15
C PRO A 259 10.15 2.68 27.23
N LEU A 260 10.37 1.43 26.86
CA LEU A 260 10.94 0.40 27.73
C LEU A 260 12.29 -0.08 27.16
N PHE A 261 13.15 -0.58 28.04
CA PHE A 261 14.40 -1.23 27.67
C PHE A 261 15.33 -0.37 26.80
N ALA A 262 15.66 0.85 27.28
CA ALA A 262 16.46 1.82 26.54
C ALA A 262 17.82 1.29 26.06
N ASP A 263 18.41 0.33 26.81
CA ASP A 263 19.70 -0.28 26.49
C ASP A 263 19.60 -1.47 25.54
N TRP A 264 18.37 -1.85 25.16
CA TRP A 264 18.11 -2.99 24.29
C TRP A 264 17.57 -2.53 22.94
N HIS A 265 17.98 -3.19 21.89
CA HIS A 265 17.62 -2.83 20.52
C HIS A 265 16.86 -3.96 19.83
N LEU A 266 15.90 -3.58 19.00
CA LEU A 266 15.27 -4.49 18.04
C LEU A 266 16.00 -4.38 16.70
N ALA A 267 16.08 -5.48 15.98
CA ALA A 267 16.56 -5.45 14.60
C ALA A 267 15.72 -4.46 13.79
N PRO A 268 16.32 -3.53 13.04
CA PRO A 268 15.58 -2.60 12.19
C PRO A 268 14.75 -3.37 11.17
N MET A 269 13.52 -2.90 10.94
CA MET A 269 12.61 -3.49 9.96
C MET A 269 12.91 -2.94 8.56
N PRO A 270 13.45 -3.74 7.64
CA PRO A 270 13.74 -3.27 6.28
C PRO A 270 12.45 -2.91 5.56
N MET A 271 12.50 -1.89 4.69
CA MET A 271 11.40 -1.45 3.85
C MET A 271 11.76 -1.63 2.38
N TYR A 272 10.81 -2.16 1.62
CA TYR A 272 10.99 -2.47 0.20
C TYR A 272 9.87 -1.90 -0.65
N LEU A 273 10.23 -1.40 -1.83
CA LEU A 273 9.30 -1.25 -2.95
C LEU A 273 9.32 -2.53 -3.77
N VAL A 274 8.15 -3.12 -3.96
CA VAL A 274 7.95 -4.39 -4.68
C VAL A 274 7.08 -4.13 -5.89
N PHE A 275 7.50 -4.60 -7.07
CA PHE A 275 6.82 -4.36 -8.35
C PHE A 275 7.07 -5.50 -9.35
N PRO A 276 6.23 -5.67 -10.40
CA PRO A 276 6.40 -6.72 -11.40
C PRO A 276 7.71 -6.59 -12.20
N PRO A 277 8.42 -7.70 -12.48
CA PRO A 277 9.75 -7.67 -13.10
C PRO A 277 9.76 -7.23 -14.57
N ASN A 278 8.66 -7.42 -15.29
CA ASN A 278 8.58 -7.18 -16.72
C ASN A 278 8.11 -5.78 -17.10
N ARG A 279 7.93 -4.90 -16.14
CA ARG A 279 7.65 -3.49 -16.41
C ARG A 279 8.95 -2.70 -16.43
N HIS A 280 9.36 -2.23 -17.60
CA HIS A 280 10.17 -1.02 -17.63
C HIS A 280 9.40 0.00 -16.79
N ALA A 281 9.97 0.39 -15.64
CA ALA A 281 9.29 1.28 -14.72
C ALA A 281 8.79 2.51 -15.51
N SER A 282 7.47 2.67 -15.60
CA SER A 282 6.88 3.83 -16.29
C SER A 282 7.36 5.13 -15.67
N ALA A 283 7.29 6.24 -16.38
CA ALA A 283 7.72 7.54 -15.86
C ALA A 283 7.03 7.89 -14.54
N LYS A 284 5.73 7.59 -14.42
CA LYS A 284 4.94 7.80 -13.18
C LYS A 284 5.41 6.90 -12.03
N LEU A 285 5.76 5.63 -12.31
CA LEU A 285 6.27 4.72 -11.30
C LEU A 285 7.67 5.16 -10.84
N ARG A 286 8.57 5.55 -11.76
CA ARG A 286 9.88 6.10 -11.39
C ARG A 286 9.77 7.37 -10.53
N ALA A 287 8.85 8.28 -10.88
CA ALA A 287 8.58 9.49 -10.11
C ALA A 287 8.13 9.17 -8.67
N PHE A 288 7.20 8.23 -8.52
CA PHE A 288 6.73 7.78 -7.20
C PHE A 288 7.84 7.10 -6.41
N MET A 289 8.57 6.17 -7.03
CA MET A 289 9.68 5.47 -6.37
C MET A 289 10.77 6.43 -5.89
N GLY A 290 11.15 7.42 -6.72
CA GLY A 290 12.11 8.45 -6.34
C GLY A 290 11.63 9.31 -5.18
N TRP A 291 10.35 9.70 -5.19
CA TRP A 291 9.76 10.45 -4.09
C TRP A 291 9.67 9.62 -2.79
N VAL A 292 9.36 8.34 -2.89
CA VAL A 292 9.39 7.43 -1.71
C VAL A 292 10.81 7.30 -1.16
N ASP A 293 11.86 7.25 -2.00
CA ASP A 293 13.24 7.26 -1.54
C ASP A 293 13.55 8.51 -0.71
N GLU A 294 13.16 9.70 -1.20
CA GLU A 294 13.33 10.97 -0.49
C GLU A 294 12.56 10.97 0.84
N LEU A 295 11.34 10.42 0.83
CA LEU A 295 10.50 10.32 2.02
C LEU A 295 11.12 9.37 3.06
N MET A 296 11.61 8.22 2.62
CA MET A 296 12.28 7.25 3.49
C MET A 296 13.60 7.80 4.05
N ALA A 297 14.36 8.55 3.26
CA ALA A 297 15.59 9.21 3.73
C ALA A 297 15.31 10.20 4.89
N ARG A 298 14.15 10.83 4.92
CA ARG A 298 13.72 11.75 5.99
C ARG A 298 13.26 11.01 7.25
N HIS A 299 12.59 9.86 7.10
CA HIS A 299 11.91 9.16 8.20
C HIS A 299 12.57 7.84 8.61
N ALA A 300 13.30 7.21 7.73
CA ALA A 300 13.92 5.90 7.95
C ALA A 300 15.19 5.77 7.09
N PRO A 301 16.23 6.56 7.35
CA PRO A 301 17.46 6.51 6.58
C PRO A 301 18.02 5.09 6.60
N LEU A 302 18.60 4.66 5.47
CA LEU A 302 19.42 3.46 5.43
C LEU A 302 20.55 3.67 6.44
N ALA A 303 20.65 2.81 7.44
CA ALA A 303 21.85 2.76 8.28
C ALA A 303 23.03 2.47 7.34
N GLY A 304 23.99 3.41 7.30
CA GLY A 304 25.22 3.27 6.53
C GLY A 304 26.07 2.12 7.02
#